data_14e25e98e311b98516bcfaf597b215e7
#
_entry.id   14e25e98e311b98516bcfaf597b215e7
#
_cell.length_a   1.000
_cell.length_b   1.000
_cell.length_c   1.000
_cell.angle_alpha   90.00
_cell.angle_beta   90.00
_cell.angle_gamma   90.00
#
_symmetry.space_group_name_H-M   'P 1'
#
loop_
_entity.id
_entity.type
_entity.pdbx_description
1 polymer ?
#
loop_
_entity_poly.entity_id
_entity_poly.type
_entity_poly.pdbx_seq_one_letter_code
_entity_poly.pdbx_strand_id
1 'polypeptide(L)'
;PAKPTAATSRPPTLPSIYAQLRREHPWLHPQRLRKKTLIALSWAIEDEFCAKAERANIFGAFETAENYRAAQPRWEALGRVAATSHVFADFESTDLDATPAQIALAPDVAMRREWAVVCDSVELPVALTAWEIPGQTGVRDRDRVFESIWTVDPVAVRTAARMCADVAA
;
A
#
# COMPACT_ATOMS: atom_id res chain seq x y z
N PRO A 1 12.84 18.87 -30.19
CA PRO A 1 12.37 17.48 -30.04
C PRO A 1 11.32 17.41 -28.94
N ALA A 2 10.10 17.00 -29.33
CA ALA A 2 8.99 16.87 -28.40
C ALA A 2 9.35 15.84 -27.34
N LYS A 3 9.21 16.18 -26.04
CA LYS A 3 9.24 15.19 -24.96
C LYS A 3 8.21 14.12 -25.30
N PRO A 4 8.58 12.83 -25.22
CA PRO A 4 7.56 11.80 -25.40
C PRO A 4 6.50 12.02 -24.34
N THR A 5 5.28 12.23 -24.78
CA THR A 5 4.10 12.24 -23.92
C THR A 5 4.10 10.89 -23.22
N ALA A 6 4.32 10.89 -21.91
CA ALA A 6 4.27 9.66 -21.14
C ALA A 6 2.90 9.03 -21.40
N ALA A 7 2.90 7.87 -22.05
CA ALA A 7 1.70 7.10 -22.20
C ALA A 7 1.11 6.93 -20.79
N THR A 8 -0.10 7.41 -20.59
CA THR A 8 -0.85 7.18 -19.35
C THR A 8 -0.97 5.67 -19.21
N SER A 9 -0.23 5.09 -18.26
CA SER A 9 -0.32 3.68 -17.99
C SER A 9 -1.77 3.36 -17.64
N ARG A 10 -2.30 2.32 -18.28
CA ARG A 10 -3.65 1.87 -18.00
C ARG A 10 -3.77 1.56 -16.50
N PRO A 11 -4.78 2.10 -15.79
CA PRO A 11 -4.93 1.82 -14.37
C PRO A 11 -5.06 0.31 -14.11
N PRO A 12 -4.55 -0.19 -12.96
CA PRO A 12 -4.67 -1.59 -12.61
C PRO A 12 -6.13 -2.01 -12.48
N THR A 13 -6.37 -3.29 -12.67
CA THR A 13 -7.69 -3.89 -12.43
C THR A 13 -7.93 -4.11 -10.94
N LEU A 14 -9.18 -4.18 -10.52
CA LEU A 14 -9.54 -4.59 -9.16
C LEU A 14 -9.26 -6.09 -8.96
N PRO A 15 -8.89 -6.55 -7.74
CA PRO A 15 -8.72 -5.75 -6.54
C PRO A 15 -7.38 -5.02 -6.50
N SER A 16 -7.42 -3.73 -6.26
CA SER A 16 -6.28 -2.83 -6.08
C SER A 16 -6.73 -1.61 -5.31
N ILE A 17 -6.00 -1.23 -4.27
CA ILE A 17 -6.29 -0.03 -3.48
C ILE A 17 -6.20 1.21 -4.38
N TYR A 18 -5.14 1.29 -5.16
CA TYR A 18 -4.91 2.38 -6.12
C TYR A 18 -6.08 2.52 -7.10
N ALA A 19 -6.49 1.42 -7.74
CA ALA A 19 -7.58 1.42 -8.70
C ALA A 19 -8.91 1.84 -8.05
N GLN A 20 -9.18 1.36 -6.84
CA GLN A 20 -10.40 1.70 -6.11
C GLN A 20 -10.45 3.19 -5.77
N LEU A 21 -9.34 3.76 -5.29
CA LEU A 21 -9.27 5.19 -4.99
C LEU A 21 -9.41 6.04 -6.26
N ARG A 22 -8.79 5.63 -7.36
CA ARG A 22 -8.96 6.32 -8.65
C ARG A 22 -10.39 6.33 -9.13
N ARG A 23 -11.09 5.25 -8.91
CA ARG A 23 -12.49 5.08 -9.33
C ARG A 23 -13.46 5.90 -8.48
N GLU A 24 -13.34 5.82 -7.15
CA GLU A 24 -14.31 6.42 -6.22
C GLU A 24 -13.93 7.84 -5.79
N HIS A 25 -12.64 8.18 -5.86
CA HIS A 25 -12.13 9.48 -5.42
C HIS A 25 -11.26 10.13 -6.52
N PRO A 26 -11.82 10.44 -7.71
CA PRO A 26 -11.04 10.90 -8.86
C PRO A 26 -10.37 12.26 -8.68
N TRP A 27 -10.74 13.01 -7.65
CA TRP A 27 -10.07 14.27 -7.27
C TRP A 27 -8.72 14.07 -6.60
N LEU A 28 -8.41 12.86 -6.16
CA LEU A 28 -7.10 12.51 -5.62
C LEU A 28 -6.14 12.30 -6.79
N HIS A 29 -5.26 13.29 -7.02
CA HIS A 29 -4.34 13.25 -8.14
C HIS A 29 -3.11 12.39 -7.83
N PRO A 30 -2.79 11.39 -8.67
CA PRO A 30 -1.60 10.58 -8.47
C PRO A 30 -0.34 11.36 -8.78
N GLN A 31 0.73 11.03 -8.05
CA GLN A 31 2.08 11.54 -8.28
C GLN A 31 3.02 10.37 -8.56
N ARG A 32 3.98 10.59 -9.43
CA ARG A 32 5.02 9.59 -9.70
C ARG A 32 6.14 9.76 -8.68
N LEU A 33 6.42 8.68 -7.96
CA LEU A 33 7.47 8.62 -6.94
C LEU A 33 8.40 7.45 -7.23
N ARG A 34 9.69 7.66 -6.98
CA ARG A 34 10.65 6.55 -6.96
C ARG A 34 10.47 5.74 -5.68
N LYS A 35 10.78 4.46 -5.73
CA LYS A 35 10.66 3.56 -4.58
C LYS A 35 11.40 4.08 -3.34
N LYS A 36 12.57 4.68 -3.53
CA LYS A 36 13.33 5.31 -2.44
C LYS A 36 12.52 6.37 -1.69
N THR A 37 11.85 7.26 -2.41
CA THR A 37 11.01 8.32 -1.83
C THR A 37 9.75 7.71 -1.20
N LEU A 38 9.16 6.73 -1.87
CA LEU A 38 7.97 6.03 -1.40
C LEU A 38 8.22 5.32 -0.06
N ILE A 39 9.37 4.64 0.09
CA ILE A 39 9.75 4.00 1.35
C ILE A 39 9.90 5.02 2.47
N ALA A 40 10.56 6.15 2.21
CA ALA A 40 10.73 7.21 3.21
C ALA A 40 9.37 7.79 3.64
N LEU A 41 8.46 8.00 2.71
CA LEU A 41 7.09 8.47 3.00
C LEU A 41 6.32 7.42 3.80
N SER A 42 6.45 6.14 3.46
CA SER A 42 5.82 5.04 4.21
C SER A 42 6.28 5.02 5.66
N TRP A 43 7.57 5.17 5.91
CA TRP A 43 8.11 5.20 7.27
C TRP A 43 7.57 6.39 8.08
N ALA A 44 7.48 7.55 7.47
CA ALA A 44 6.90 8.73 8.13
C ALA A 44 5.43 8.49 8.51
N ILE A 45 4.65 7.87 7.63
CA ILE A 45 3.25 7.51 7.89
C ILE A 45 3.15 6.48 9.01
N GLU A 46 3.98 5.46 8.99
CA GLU A 46 4.03 4.45 10.04
C GLU A 46 4.32 5.07 11.40
N ASP A 47 5.30 5.98 11.48
CA ASP A 47 5.71 6.60 12.72
C ASP A 47 4.70 7.65 13.23
N GLU A 48 4.16 8.49 12.35
CA GLU A 48 3.32 9.63 12.72
C GLU A 48 1.82 9.30 12.79
N PHE A 49 1.38 8.23 12.16
CA PHE A 49 -0.02 7.81 12.12
C PHE A 49 -0.21 6.45 12.78
N CYS A 50 0.33 5.39 12.20
CA CYS A 50 0.06 4.03 12.67
C CYS A 50 0.55 3.79 14.11
N ALA A 51 1.72 4.32 14.47
CA ALA A 51 2.27 4.15 15.82
C ALA A 51 1.54 4.99 16.87
N LYS A 52 0.93 6.10 16.49
CA LYS A 52 0.24 7.03 17.39
C LYS A 52 -1.27 6.84 17.43
N ALA A 53 -1.85 6.17 16.45
CA ALA A 53 -3.29 5.98 16.36
C ALA A 53 -3.79 5.03 17.45
N GLU A 54 -4.90 5.38 18.05
CA GLU A 54 -5.58 4.51 18.98
C GLU A 54 -6.55 3.59 18.24
N ARG A 55 -6.44 2.29 18.52
CA ARG A 55 -7.39 1.27 18.02
C ARG A 55 -7.59 1.31 16.50
N ALA A 56 -6.52 1.54 15.76
CA ALA A 56 -6.56 1.58 14.32
C ALA A 56 -6.62 0.17 13.71
N ASN A 57 -7.25 0.07 12.54
CA ASN A 57 -7.06 -1.06 11.66
C ASN A 57 -5.97 -0.68 10.66
N ILE A 58 -4.85 -1.38 10.66
CA ILE A 58 -3.72 -1.08 9.81
C ILE A 58 -3.50 -2.17 8.75
N PHE A 59 -3.14 -1.73 7.55
CA PHE A 59 -2.87 -2.61 6.42
C PHE A 59 -1.60 -2.16 5.72
N GLY A 60 -0.76 -3.12 5.34
CA GLY A 60 0.44 -2.87 4.55
C GLY A 60 0.53 -3.80 3.35
N ALA A 61 0.86 -3.26 2.18
CA ALA A 61 1.15 -4.04 0.99
C ALA A 61 2.61 -3.83 0.58
N PHE A 62 3.34 -4.91 0.31
CA PHE A 62 4.80 -4.89 0.16
C PHE A 62 5.30 -5.47 -1.16
N GLU A 63 4.44 -5.83 -2.09
CA GLU A 63 4.75 -6.55 -3.33
C GLU A 63 5.31 -7.96 -3.05
N THR A 64 6.45 -8.06 -2.38
CA THR A 64 7.13 -9.33 -2.11
C THR A 64 7.28 -9.62 -0.62
N ALA A 65 7.34 -10.90 -0.27
CA ALA A 65 7.64 -11.34 1.09
C ALA A 65 9.03 -10.85 1.54
N GLU A 66 9.99 -10.75 0.62
CA GLU A 66 11.32 -10.22 0.92
C GLU A 66 11.27 -8.76 1.36
N ASN A 67 10.50 -7.91 0.65
CA ASN A 67 10.28 -6.52 1.05
C ASN A 67 9.65 -6.44 2.44
N TYR A 68 8.68 -7.31 2.73
CA TYR A 68 8.04 -7.36 4.05
C TYR A 68 9.04 -7.76 5.14
N ARG A 69 9.91 -8.73 4.91
CA ARG A 69 10.90 -9.15 5.91
C ARG A 69 11.78 -8.00 6.39
N ALA A 70 12.13 -7.08 5.50
CA ALA A 70 12.87 -5.88 5.87
C ALA A 70 12.06 -4.94 6.80
N ALA A 71 10.74 -4.90 6.65
CA ALA A 71 9.84 -4.08 7.46
C ALA A 71 9.23 -4.83 8.65
N GLN A 72 9.42 -6.14 8.73
CA GLN A 72 8.72 -7.02 9.69
C GLN A 72 8.87 -6.60 11.14
N PRO A 73 10.05 -6.25 11.67
CA PRO A 73 10.17 -5.83 13.07
C PRO A 73 9.30 -4.61 13.40
N ARG A 74 9.22 -3.63 12.48
CA ARG A 74 8.38 -2.45 12.65
C ARG A 74 6.90 -2.81 12.66
N TRP A 75 6.49 -3.64 11.70
CA TRP A 75 5.08 -4.04 11.55
C TRP A 75 4.61 -4.97 12.67
N GLU A 76 5.47 -5.80 13.22
CA GLU A 76 5.17 -6.56 14.43
C GLU A 76 4.94 -5.62 15.62
N ALA A 77 5.75 -4.58 15.77
CA ALA A 77 5.56 -3.58 16.81
C ALA A 77 4.25 -2.79 16.61
N LEU A 78 3.95 -2.37 15.38
CA LEU A 78 2.68 -1.71 15.06
C LEU A 78 1.47 -2.62 15.32
N GLY A 79 1.58 -3.90 14.98
CA GLY A 79 0.53 -4.88 15.21
C GLY A 79 0.16 -5.08 16.67
N ARG A 80 1.11 -4.86 17.59
CA ARG A 80 0.84 -4.95 19.04
C ARG A 80 -0.04 -3.83 19.56
N VAL A 81 -0.01 -2.65 18.91
CA VAL A 81 -0.79 -1.47 19.35
C VAL A 81 -2.05 -1.26 18.50
N ALA A 82 -2.13 -1.84 17.33
CA ALA A 82 -3.29 -1.73 16.46
C ALA A 82 -4.45 -2.62 16.95
N ALA A 83 -5.67 -2.26 16.61
CA ALA A 83 -6.83 -3.11 16.85
C ALA A 83 -6.78 -4.36 15.94
N THR A 84 -6.47 -4.17 14.67
CA THR A 84 -6.20 -5.24 13.70
C THR A 84 -5.04 -4.85 12.80
N SER A 85 -4.30 -5.84 12.32
CA SER A 85 -3.18 -5.62 11.41
C SER A 85 -3.08 -6.74 10.37
N HIS A 86 -2.92 -6.35 9.11
CA HIS A 86 -2.79 -7.28 7.98
C HIS A 86 -1.70 -6.77 7.04
N VAL A 87 -0.91 -7.70 6.52
CA VAL A 87 0.09 -7.42 5.49
C VAL A 87 -0.14 -8.33 4.29
N PHE A 88 0.09 -7.77 3.11
CA PHE A 88 -0.17 -8.41 1.82
C PHE A 88 1.12 -8.48 1.02
N ALA A 89 1.44 -9.63 0.50
CA ALA A 89 2.60 -9.84 -0.36
C ALA A 89 2.48 -11.20 -1.09
N ASP A 90 3.51 -11.56 -1.83
CA ASP A 90 3.61 -12.86 -2.51
C ASP A 90 4.01 -14.00 -1.55
N PHE A 91 3.46 -14.03 -0.34
CA PHE A 91 3.70 -15.11 0.60
C PHE A 91 3.33 -16.46 -0.01
N GLU A 92 4.00 -17.53 0.41
CA GLU A 92 3.67 -18.89 -0.04
C GLU A 92 2.27 -19.33 0.41
N SER A 93 1.86 -18.88 1.59
CA SER A 93 0.54 -19.18 2.17
C SER A 93 0.10 -18.06 3.09
N THR A 94 -1.22 -17.96 3.27
CA THR A 94 -1.82 -17.06 4.24
C THR A 94 -1.65 -17.60 5.65
N ASP A 95 -1.23 -16.74 6.58
CA ASP A 95 -1.09 -17.02 8.01
C ASP A 95 -1.90 -15.99 8.81
N LEU A 96 -3.10 -16.38 9.21
CA LEU A 96 -3.99 -15.53 10.00
C LEU A 96 -3.63 -15.47 11.49
N ASP A 97 -2.77 -16.35 11.95
CA ASP A 97 -2.34 -16.40 13.35
C ASP A 97 -1.12 -15.51 13.62
N ALA A 98 -0.43 -15.08 12.56
CA ALA A 98 0.65 -14.11 12.67
C ALA A 98 0.12 -12.73 13.05
N THR A 99 0.96 -11.93 13.68
CA THR A 99 0.67 -10.52 13.99
C THR A 99 1.79 -9.65 13.42
N PRO A 100 1.52 -8.87 12.35
CA PRO A 100 0.30 -8.80 11.55
C PRO A 100 -0.06 -10.11 10.84
N ALA A 101 -1.35 -10.33 10.57
CA ALA A 101 -1.78 -11.44 9.74
C ALA A 101 -1.18 -11.30 8.33
N GLN A 102 -0.67 -12.39 7.78
CA GLN A 102 -0.01 -12.42 6.48
C GLN A 102 -0.95 -12.99 5.43
N ILE A 103 -1.30 -12.17 4.45
CA ILE A 103 -2.23 -12.53 3.39
C ILE A 103 -1.46 -12.77 2.10
N ALA A 104 -1.49 -14.02 1.61
CA ALA A 104 -0.86 -14.37 0.35
C ALA A 104 -1.71 -13.89 -0.83
N LEU A 105 -1.09 -13.14 -1.73
CA LEU A 105 -1.73 -12.66 -2.95
C LEU A 105 -1.44 -13.60 -4.11
N ALA A 106 -2.47 -13.95 -4.89
CA ALA A 106 -2.32 -14.75 -6.10
C ALA A 106 -1.49 -13.99 -7.16
N PRO A 107 -0.76 -14.71 -8.05
CA PRO A 107 0.16 -14.07 -9.01
C PRO A 107 -0.49 -13.09 -9.99
N ASP A 108 -1.76 -13.27 -10.29
CA ASP A 108 -2.52 -12.48 -11.26
C ASP A 108 -3.27 -11.29 -10.65
N VAL A 109 -3.21 -11.15 -9.32
CA VAL A 109 -3.88 -10.05 -8.62
C VAL A 109 -3.10 -8.76 -8.79
N ALA A 110 -3.76 -7.68 -9.20
CA ALA A 110 -3.10 -6.38 -9.42
C ALA A 110 -2.42 -5.84 -8.17
N MET A 111 -2.95 -6.14 -7.00
CA MET A 111 -2.38 -5.73 -5.70
C MET A 111 -0.98 -6.30 -5.45
N ARG A 112 -0.54 -7.35 -6.17
CA ARG A 112 0.84 -7.85 -6.16
C ARG A 112 1.87 -6.79 -6.60
N ARG A 113 1.44 -5.76 -7.29
CA ARG A 113 2.29 -4.66 -7.77
C ARG A 113 2.11 -3.40 -6.94
N GLU A 114 1.45 -3.50 -5.82
CA GLU A 114 1.12 -2.36 -4.97
C GLU A 114 1.98 -2.30 -3.72
N TRP A 115 2.44 -1.10 -3.43
CA TRP A 115 3.01 -0.71 -2.15
C TRP A 115 2.00 0.18 -1.44
N ALA A 116 1.59 -0.18 -0.24
CA ALA A 116 0.58 0.59 0.46
C ALA A 116 0.76 0.55 1.98
N VAL A 117 0.33 1.64 2.61
CA VAL A 117 0.13 1.75 4.07
C VAL A 117 -1.21 2.41 4.29
N VAL A 118 -2.10 1.74 5.01
CA VAL A 118 -3.42 2.25 5.35
C VAL A 118 -3.59 2.22 6.87
N CYS A 119 -3.91 3.37 7.45
CA CYS A 119 -4.26 3.51 8.85
C CYS A 119 -5.72 3.97 8.94
N ASP A 120 -6.62 3.04 9.22
CA ASP A 120 -8.03 3.34 9.42
C ASP A 120 -8.28 3.64 10.89
N SER A 121 -8.18 4.91 11.22
CA SER A 121 -8.36 5.45 12.57
C SER A 121 -9.30 6.64 12.53
N VAL A 122 -10.03 6.86 13.60
CA VAL A 122 -10.93 8.01 13.71
C VAL A 122 -10.16 9.32 13.76
N GLU A 123 -9.04 9.36 14.51
CA GLU A 123 -8.29 10.58 14.76
C GLU A 123 -7.13 10.80 13.81
N LEU A 124 -6.51 9.73 13.34
CA LEU A 124 -5.32 9.78 12.49
C LEU A 124 -5.50 8.94 11.21
N PRO A 125 -6.53 9.22 10.39
CA PRO A 125 -6.72 8.47 9.16
C PRO A 125 -5.66 8.87 8.13
N VAL A 126 -5.05 7.87 7.49
CA VAL A 126 -4.14 8.07 6.36
C VAL A 126 -4.13 6.84 5.46
N ALA A 127 -4.02 7.06 4.17
CA ALA A 127 -3.75 6.03 3.20
C ALA A 127 -2.69 6.50 2.21
N LEU A 128 -1.71 5.66 2.00
CA LEU A 128 -0.74 5.75 0.92
C LEU A 128 -0.89 4.49 0.09
N THR A 129 -1.09 4.64 -1.20
CA THR A 129 -1.02 3.52 -2.12
C THR A 129 -0.22 3.90 -3.35
N ALA A 130 0.60 2.98 -3.81
CA ALA A 130 1.47 3.18 -4.94
C ALA A 130 1.49 1.93 -5.81
N TRP A 131 1.20 2.11 -7.10
CA TRP A 131 1.19 1.03 -8.06
C TRP A 131 2.40 1.14 -8.97
N GLU A 132 3.16 0.06 -9.08
CA GLU A 132 4.36 0.02 -9.88
C GLU A 132 4.05 0.13 -11.37
N ILE A 133 4.66 1.12 -12.02
CA ILE A 133 4.50 1.31 -13.47
C ILE A 133 5.13 0.13 -14.21
N PRO A 134 4.42 -0.50 -15.17
CA PRO A 134 4.95 -1.62 -15.95
C PRO A 134 6.16 -1.24 -16.81
N GLY A 135 6.97 -2.24 -17.19
CA GLY A 135 8.02 -2.08 -18.19
C GLY A 135 9.34 -1.54 -17.66
N GLN A 136 9.58 -1.63 -16.37
CA GLN A 136 10.81 -1.14 -15.72
C GLN A 136 11.88 -2.23 -15.57
N THR A 137 12.13 -3.00 -16.61
CA THR A 137 13.21 -3.99 -16.63
C THR A 137 14.57 -3.29 -16.66
N GLY A 138 15.53 -3.80 -15.87
CA GLY A 138 16.88 -3.24 -15.81
C GLY A 138 17.03 -1.98 -14.96
N VAL A 139 15.97 -1.52 -14.33
CA VAL A 139 16.00 -0.39 -13.39
C VAL A 139 16.36 -0.92 -12.00
N ARG A 140 17.27 -0.22 -11.30
CA ARG A 140 17.59 -0.56 -9.91
C ARG A 140 16.32 -0.48 -9.06
N ASP A 141 16.18 -1.40 -8.10
CA ASP A 141 14.98 -1.51 -7.28
C ASP A 141 14.53 -0.17 -6.66
N ARG A 142 15.45 0.55 -6.03
CA ARG A 142 15.15 1.85 -5.39
C ARG A 142 14.79 2.98 -6.35
N ASP A 143 15.11 2.83 -7.64
CA ASP A 143 14.84 3.82 -8.69
C ASP A 143 13.55 3.52 -9.46
N ARG A 144 12.91 2.39 -9.18
CA ARG A 144 11.64 2.02 -9.80
C ARG A 144 10.58 3.04 -9.48
N VAL A 145 9.74 3.37 -10.47
CA VAL A 145 8.75 4.44 -10.39
C VAL A 145 7.36 3.86 -10.14
N PHE A 146 6.64 4.49 -9.23
CA PHE A 146 5.27 4.15 -8.86
C PHE A 146 4.36 5.35 -9.10
N GLU A 147 3.14 5.10 -9.52
CA GLU A 147 2.07 6.07 -9.41
C GLU A 147 1.46 5.99 -8.03
N SER A 148 1.47 7.09 -7.29
CA SER A 148 1.17 7.11 -5.86
C SER A 148 0.07 8.10 -5.53
N ILE A 149 -0.82 7.69 -4.63
CA ILE A 149 -1.84 8.54 -4.03
C ILE A 149 -1.66 8.48 -2.52
N TRP A 150 -1.65 9.64 -1.86
CA TRP A 150 -1.78 9.65 -0.41
C TRP A 150 -2.84 10.64 0.02
N THR A 151 -3.53 10.34 1.09
CA THR A 151 -4.66 11.13 1.55
C THR A 151 -4.88 10.96 3.06
N VAL A 152 -5.39 11.99 3.67
CA VAL A 152 -5.88 11.98 5.05
C VAL A 152 -7.41 12.17 5.11
N ASP A 153 -8.07 12.15 3.96
CA ASP A 153 -9.53 12.21 3.89
C ASP A 153 -10.13 10.93 4.50
N PRO A 154 -10.91 11.03 5.58
CA PRO A 154 -11.46 9.85 6.26
C PRO A 154 -12.31 8.95 5.36
N VAL A 155 -13.02 9.51 4.40
CA VAL A 155 -13.86 8.72 3.48
C VAL A 155 -12.99 7.91 2.52
N ALA A 156 -11.96 8.53 1.95
CA ALA A 156 -11.02 7.84 1.06
C ALA A 156 -10.21 6.77 1.81
N VAL A 157 -9.77 7.05 3.02
CA VAL A 157 -9.08 6.08 3.88
C VAL A 157 -9.98 4.88 4.17
N ARG A 158 -11.25 5.10 4.47
CA ARG A 158 -12.21 4.03 4.70
C ARG A 158 -12.44 3.19 3.44
N THR A 159 -12.48 3.80 2.27
CA THR A 159 -12.52 3.07 0.99
C THR A 159 -11.32 2.13 0.84
N ALA A 160 -10.12 2.63 1.09
CA ALA A 160 -8.89 1.84 1.05
C ALA A 160 -8.91 0.67 2.06
N ALA A 161 -9.32 0.94 3.29
CA ALA A 161 -9.41 -0.07 4.35
C ALA A 161 -10.42 -1.18 4.02
N ARG A 162 -11.56 -0.83 3.45
CA ARG A 162 -12.57 -1.81 3.02
C ARG A 162 -12.04 -2.71 1.91
N MET A 163 -11.33 -2.15 0.93
CA MET A 163 -10.68 -2.94 -0.12
C MET A 163 -9.71 -3.95 0.47
N CYS A 164 -8.87 -3.53 1.42
CA CYS A 164 -7.94 -4.41 2.10
C CYS A 164 -8.67 -5.53 2.88
N ALA A 165 -9.71 -5.18 3.62
CA ALA A 165 -10.49 -6.14 4.38
C ALA A 165 -11.17 -7.18 3.48
N ASP A 166 -11.68 -6.76 2.33
CA ASP A 166 -12.30 -7.66 1.35
C ASP A 166 -11.29 -8.64 0.76
N VAL A 167 -10.08 -8.20 0.48
CA VAL A 167 -9.00 -9.08 -0.01
C VAL A 167 -8.55 -10.06 1.06
N ALA A 168 -8.56 -9.66 2.33
CA ALA A 168 -8.17 -10.51 3.47
C ALA A 168 -9.24 -11.54 3.86
N ALA A 169 -10.47 -11.35 3.42
CA ALA A 169 -11.59 -12.23 3.76
C ALA A 169 -11.54 -13.58 3.05
#